data_b1c51acb9a1c860c09615972790a57f7
#
_entry.id   b1c51acb9a1c860c09615972790a57f7
#
_cell.length_a   1.000
_cell.length_b   1.000
_cell.length_c   1.000
_cell.angle_alpha   90.00
_cell.angle_beta   90.00
_cell.angle_gamma   90.00
#
_symmetry.space_group_name_H-M   'P 1'
#
loop_
_entity.id
_entity.type
_entity.pdbx_description
1 polymer ?
#
loop_
_entity_poly.entity_id
_entity_poly.type
_entity_poly.pdbx_seq_one_letter_code
_entity_poly.pdbx_strand_id
1 'polypeptide(L)'
;MTDDTPISHIVHLVRSFGDDATAPREIQFGRRLRPSALAILWVLLVAGTLSTSLLVVFLWISDSPGWWFNLIFTLLPAFFLAGCGMALTESRKLSRREAQLAERWHATRNHARPSAGRVIDRTVSLMEHGSVSSFTLTVDIEGASRIRARWYRSNPENADATLLQTQIPAIGSKARVWSVGLPNDDEPLIVEALDASIVIP
;
A
#
# COMPACT_ATOMS: atom_id res chain seq x y z
N MET A 1 -14.86 -8.47 -2.27
CA MET A 1 -14.56 -8.59 -0.83
C MET A 1 -13.58 -7.48 -0.53
N THR A 2 -14.08 -6.35 -0.04
CA THR A 2 -13.27 -5.18 0.31
C THR A 2 -12.37 -5.57 1.48
N ASP A 3 -11.07 -5.42 1.30
CA ASP A 3 -10.07 -5.70 2.32
C ASP A 3 -10.09 -4.54 3.33
N ASP A 4 -10.81 -4.74 4.43
CA ASP A 4 -11.03 -3.76 5.51
C ASP A 4 -9.80 -3.61 6.43
N THR A 5 -8.59 -3.87 5.92
CA THR A 5 -7.36 -3.73 6.70
C THR A 5 -6.98 -2.24 6.78
N PRO A 6 -6.83 -1.67 7.97
CA PRO A 6 -6.40 -0.27 8.12
C PRO A 6 -5.02 -0.04 7.49
N ILE A 7 -4.84 1.09 6.80
CA ILE A 7 -3.57 1.48 6.16
C ILE A 7 -2.48 1.75 7.22
N SER A 8 -2.90 2.07 8.44
CA SER A 8 -2.06 2.36 9.59
C SER A 8 -1.36 1.13 10.19
N HIS A 9 -1.86 -0.08 9.92
CA HIS A 9 -1.37 -1.32 10.50
C HIS A 9 -0.46 -2.07 9.53
N ILE A 10 0.83 -2.10 9.84
CA ILE A 10 1.88 -2.63 8.94
C ILE A 10 2.56 -3.85 9.57
N VAL A 11 2.82 -4.86 8.75
CA VAL A 11 3.61 -6.04 9.14
C VAL A 11 5.07 -5.83 8.74
N HIS A 12 5.97 -6.03 9.69
CA HIS A 12 7.40 -6.16 9.47
C HIS A 12 7.83 -7.61 9.66
N LEU A 13 8.47 -8.19 8.64
CA LEU A 13 9.10 -9.49 8.77
C LEU A 13 10.48 -9.32 9.40
N VAL A 14 10.69 -10.02 10.51
CA VAL A 14 11.97 -10.01 11.23
C VAL A 14 12.58 -11.41 11.27
N ARG A 15 13.89 -11.48 11.31
CA ARG A 15 14.61 -12.76 11.40
C ARG A 15 14.59 -13.35 12.81
N SER A 16 14.58 -12.49 13.81
CA SER A 16 14.46 -12.86 15.22
C SER A 16 13.82 -11.70 15.97
N PHE A 17 13.13 -11.98 17.06
CA PHE A 17 12.75 -10.93 17.97
C PHE A 17 14.00 -10.53 18.76
N GLY A 18 14.50 -9.32 18.54
CA GLY A 18 15.62 -8.78 19.35
C GLY A 18 15.23 -8.70 20.82
N ASP A 19 16.21 -8.91 21.71
CA ASP A 19 16.04 -8.76 23.16
C ASP A 19 15.81 -7.29 23.53
N ASP A 20 16.35 -6.37 22.74
CA ASP A 20 16.11 -4.93 22.90
C ASP A 20 14.69 -4.59 22.51
N ALA A 21 13.90 -4.18 23.49
CA ALA A 21 12.52 -3.74 23.31
C ALA A 21 12.46 -2.34 22.65
N THR A 22 13.12 -2.16 21.52
CA THR A 22 13.12 -0.90 20.77
C THR A 22 12.20 -1.01 19.56
N ALA A 23 11.24 -0.10 19.49
CA ALA A 23 10.30 -0.05 18.37
C ALA A 23 11.03 0.19 17.03
N PRO A 24 10.55 -0.40 15.92
CA PRO A 24 11.10 -0.21 14.59
C PRO A 24 11.24 1.28 14.23
N ARG A 25 12.36 1.64 13.60
CA ARG A 25 12.63 3.04 13.26
C ARG A 25 11.71 3.59 12.19
N GLU A 26 11.37 2.77 11.23
CA GLU A 26 10.62 3.17 10.04
C GLU A 26 9.42 2.26 9.81
N ILE A 27 8.33 2.86 9.32
CA ILE A 27 7.20 2.11 8.77
C ILE A 27 7.44 1.93 7.29
N GLN A 28 7.41 0.67 6.83
CA GLN A 28 7.58 0.35 5.41
C GLN A 28 6.22 0.25 4.74
N PHE A 29 5.83 1.31 4.04
CA PHE A 29 4.66 1.28 3.17
C PHE A 29 4.99 0.67 1.80
N GLY A 30 3.95 0.27 1.06
CA GLY A 30 4.09 -0.27 -0.29
C GLY A 30 4.78 0.68 -1.27
N ARG A 31 5.16 0.14 -2.44
CA ARG A 31 5.85 0.89 -3.49
C ARG A 31 5.06 2.11 -3.90
N ARG A 32 5.68 3.26 -3.85
CA ARG A 32 5.14 4.51 -4.36
C ARG A 32 5.83 4.90 -5.67
N LEU A 33 5.07 5.55 -6.52
CA LEU A 33 5.66 6.27 -7.64
C LEU A 33 6.57 7.36 -7.09
N ARG A 34 7.78 7.46 -7.62
CA ARG A 34 8.71 8.54 -7.29
C ARG A 34 8.01 9.89 -7.58
N PRO A 35 8.24 10.93 -6.77
CA PRO A 35 7.61 12.24 -7.00
C PRO A 35 7.89 12.78 -8.41
N SER A 36 9.07 12.48 -8.99
CA SER A 36 9.40 12.80 -10.37
C SER A 36 8.50 12.06 -11.38
N ALA A 37 8.24 10.77 -11.19
CA ALA A 37 7.35 10.01 -12.05
C ALA A 37 5.90 10.53 -11.96
N LEU A 38 5.45 10.90 -10.76
CA LEU A 38 4.15 11.53 -10.56
C LEU A 38 4.06 12.89 -11.26
N ALA A 39 5.10 13.70 -11.22
CA ALA A 39 5.17 14.98 -11.93
C ALA A 39 5.10 14.77 -13.45
N ILE A 40 5.86 13.80 -13.99
CA ILE A 40 5.81 13.45 -15.41
C ILE A 40 4.41 13.02 -15.82
N LEU A 41 3.74 12.15 -15.04
CA LEU A 41 2.36 11.71 -15.33
C LEU A 41 1.39 12.89 -15.35
N TRP A 42 1.56 13.87 -14.46
CA TRP A 42 0.74 15.10 -14.48
C TRP A 42 0.99 15.94 -15.71
N VAL A 43 2.25 16.12 -16.12
CA VAL A 43 2.60 16.85 -17.36
C VAL A 43 1.98 16.15 -18.57
N LEU A 44 2.08 14.81 -18.64
CA LEU A 44 1.48 14.02 -19.71
C LEU A 44 -0.05 14.14 -19.72
N LEU A 45 -0.69 14.14 -18.54
CA LEU A 45 -2.14 14.33 -18.44
C LEU A 45 -2.57 15.70 -18.95
N VAL A 46 -1.86 16.78 -18.57
CA VAL A 46 -2.15 18.14 -19.04
C VAL A 46 -1.93 18.25 -20.53
N ALA A 47 -0.79 17.76 -21.05
CA ALA A 47 -0.50 17.77 -22.49
C ALA A 47 -1.53 16.95 -23.26
N GLY A 48 -1.92 15.79 -22.80
CA GLY A 48 -2.96 14.95 -23.37
C GLY A 48 -4.33 15.65 -23.39
N THR A 49 -4.66 16.37 -22.31
CA THR A 49 -5.92 17.14 -22.24
C THR A 49 -5.94 18.27 -23.29
N LEU A 50 -4.84 19.01 -23.39
CA LEU A 50 -4.72 20.08 -24.39
C LEU A 50 -4.80 19.54 -25.83
N SER A 51 -4.05 18.47 -26.13
CA SER A 51 -4.06 17.83 -27.44
C SER A 51 -5.44 17.29 -27.80
N THR A 52 -6.12 16.64 -26.85
CA THR A 52 -7.49 16.14 -27.04
C THR A 52 -8.48 17.29 -27.29
N SER A 53 -8.35 18.37 -26.52
CA SER A 53 -9.22 19.54 -26.72
C SER A 53 -9.08 20.16 -28.10
N LEU A 54 -7.84 20.30 -28.59
CA LEU A 54 -7.56 20.78 -29.95
C LEU A 54 -8.14 19.85 -31.02
N LEU A 55 -7.97 18.54 -30.85
CA LEU A 55 -8.50 17.53 -31.75
C LEU A 55 -10.03 17.54 -31.79
N VAL A 56 -10.68 17.70 -30.64
CA VAL A 56 -12.14 17.82 -30.55
C VAL A 56 -12.62 19.05 -31.30
N VAL A 57 -12.00 20.22 -31.06
CA VAL A 57 -12.34 21.45 -31.78
C VAL A 57 -12.19 21.26 -33.28
N PHE A 58 -11.08 20.66 -33.72
CA PHE A 58 -10.84 20.36 -35.13
C PHE A 58 -11.91 19.44 -35.72
N LEU A 59 -12.32 18.38 -35.04
CA LEU A 59 -13.36 17.45 -35.45
C LEU A 59 -14.74 18.11 -35.64
N TRP A 60 -15.06 19.09 -34.79
CA TRP A 60 -16.34 19.81 -34.87
C TRP A 60 -16.38 20.90 -35.96
N ILE A 61 -15.22 21.38 -36.39
CA ILE A 61 -15.09 22.38 -37.45
C ILE A 61 -14.97 21.72 -38.84
N SER A 62 -14.36 20.52 -38.91
CA SER A 62 -14.12 19.78 -40.13
C SER A 62 -15.36 18.97 -40.56
N ASP A 63 -15.48 18.69 -41.89
CA ASP A 63 -16.49 17.80 -42.39
C ASP A 63 -16.27 16.37 -41.83
N SER A 64 -17.12 15.98 -40.90
CA SER A 64 -17.07 14.69 -40.23
C SER A 64 -18.14 13.72 -40.79
N PRO A 65 -17.96 12.40 -40.68
CA PRO A 65 -18.92 11.39 -41.15
C PRO A 65 -20.30 11.48 -40.50
N GLY A 66 -20.44 12.27 -39.43
CA GLY A 66 -21.70 12.51 -38.73
C GLY A 66 -21.53 12.91 -37.27
N TRP A 67 -22.56 13.50 -36.68
CA TRP A 67 -22.57 14.00 -35.32
C TRP A 67 -22.23 12.91 -34.28
N TRP A 68 -22.65 11.67 -34.51
CA TRP A 68 -22.38 10.52 -33.63
C TRP A 68 -20.87 10.20 -33.53
N PHE A 69 -20.14 10.37 -34.67
CA PHE A 69 -18.69 10.20 -34.71
C PHE A 69 -18.00 11.23 -33.81
N ASN A 70 -18.37 12.50 -33.94
CA ASN A 70 -17.82 13.57 -33.10
C ASN A 70 -18.11 13.34 -31.62
N LEU A 71 -19.29 12.83 -31.29
CA LEU A 71 -19.69 12.54 -29.91
C LEU A 71 -18.85 11.43 -29.33
N ILE A 72 -18.62 10.32 -30.00
CA ILE A 72 -17.80 9.21 -29.52
C ILE A 72 -16.35 9.67 -29.31
N PHE A 73 -15.77 10.36 -30.30
CA PHE A 73 -14.39 10.84 -30.23
C PHE A 73 -14.20 12.00 -29.25
N THR A 74 -15.26 12.60 -28.76
CA THR A 74 -15.22 13.56 -27.64
C THR A 74 -15.34 12.86 -26.29
N LEU A 75 -16.32 11.97 -26.14
CA LEU A 75 -16.62 11.35 -24.84
C LEU A 75 -15.54 10.34 -24.41
N LEU A 76 -15.04 9.50 -25.33
CA LEU A 76 -14.10 8.45 -24.99
C LEU A 76 -12.79 8.99 -24.41
N PRO A 77 -12.10 9.97 -25.03
CA PRO A 77 -10.92 10.59 -24.41
C PRO A 77 -11.25 11.37 -23.14
N ALA A 78 -12.40 12.04 -23.07
CA ALA A 78 -12.81 12.78 -21.89
C ALA A 78 -12.97 11.84 -20.67
N PHE A 79 -13.63 10.70 -20.82
CA PHE A 79 -13.74 9.70 -19.76
C PHE A 79 -12.39 9.10 -19.37
N PHE A 80 -11.53 8.82 -20.35
CA PHE A 80 -10.19 8.31 -20.09
C PHE A 80 -9.34 9.32 -19.28
N LEU A 81 -9.33 10.59 -19.68
CA LEU A 81 -8.60 11.64 -18.98
C LEU A 81 -9.14 11.88 -17.56
N ALA A 82 -10.48 11.85 -17.41
CA ALA A 82 -11.12 11.96 -16.08
C ALA A 82 -10.73 10.77 -15.20
N GLY A 83 -10.74 9.54 -15.71
CA GLY A 83 -10.30 8.35 -14.98
C GLY A 83 -8.83 8.43 -14.55
N CYS A 84 -7.94 8.83 -15.44
CA CYS A 84 -6.53 9.06 -15.12
C CYS A 84 -6.36 10.16 -14.05
N GLY A 85 -7.08 11.28 -14.16
CA GLY A 85 -7.06 12.35 -13.18
C GLY A 85 -7.52 11.90 -11.80
N MET A 86 -8.60 11.12 -11.72
CA MET A 86 -9.07 10.54 -10.47
C MET A 86 -8.03 9.59 -9.87
N ALA A 87 -7.47 8.68 -10.64
CA ALA A 87 -6.44 7.74 -10.18
C ALA A 87 -5.20 8.47 -9.62
N LEU A 88 -4.73 9.53 -10.29
CA LEU A 88 -3.61 10.33 -9.82
C LEU A 88 -3.92 11.11 -8.54
N THR A 89 -5.14 11.64 -8.40
CA THR A 89 -5.55 12.36 -7.19
C THR A 89 -5.67 11.41 -6.00
N GLU A 90 -6.25 10.21 -6.18
CA GLU A 90 -6.30 9.18 -5.12
C GLU A 90 -4.90 8.69 -4.72
N SER A 91 -4.01 8.46 -5.68
CA SER A 91 -2.60 8.12 -5.41
C SER A 91 -1.91 9.19 -4.56
N ARG A 92 -2.15 10.49 -4.84
CA ARG A 92 -1.61 11.59 -4.03
C ARG A 92 -2.18 11.62 -2.62
N LYS A 93 -3.50 11.44 -2.47
CA LYS A 93 -4.14 11.39 -1.14
C LYS A 93 -3.57 10.26 -0.30
N LEU A 94 -3.45 9.08 -0.88
CA LEU A 94 -2.87 7.91 -0.21
C LEU A 94 -1.42 8.19 0.22
N SER A 95 -0.58 8.72 -0.68
CA SER A 95 0.80 9.08 -0.35
C SER A 95 0.92 10.10 0.78
N ARG A 96 -0.01 11.06 0.85
CA ARG A 96 -0.04 12.04 1.96
C ARG A 96 -0.42 11.38 3.29
N ARG A 97 -1.43 10.51 3.30
CA ARG A 97 -1.85 9.77 4.50
C ARG A 97 -0.72 8.92 5.06
N GLU A 98 -0.03 8.20 4.19
CA GLU A 98 1.09 7.36 4.60
C GLU A 98 2.28 8.21 5.11
N ALA A 99 2.56 9.36 4.49
CA ALA A 99 3.58 10.28 5.00
C ALA A 99 3.23 10.81 6.39
N GLN A 100 1.96 11.17 6.62
CA GLN A 100 1.47 11.58 7.94
C GLN A 100 1.57 10.45 8.97
N LEU A 101 1.24 9.21 8.59
CA LEU A 101 1.39 8.05 9.48
C LEU A 101 2.86 7.79 9.83
N ALA A 102 3.77 7.89 8.85
CA ALA A 102 5.21 7.76 9.09
C ALA A 102 5.74 8.84 10.05
N GLU A 103 5.30 10.09 9.87
CA GLU A 103 5.68 11.21 10.74
C GLU A 103 5.13 11.01 12.17
N ARG A 104 3.86 10.63 12.30
CA ARG A 104 3.26 10.30 13.61
C ARG A 104 4.01 9.18 14.30
N TRP A 105 4.33 8.10 13.58
CA TRP A 105 5.12 7.00 14.14
C TRP A 105 6.47 7.49 14.62
N HIS A 106 7.18 8.26 13.81
CA HIS A 106 8.49 8.79 14.18
C HIS A 106 8.44 9.65 15.46
N ALA A 107 7.38 10.43 15.62
CA ALA A 107 7.17 11.24 16.83
C ALA A 107 6.82 10.42 18.07
N THR A 108 6.07 9.31 17.90
CA THR A 108 5.50 8.56 19.03
C THR A 108 6.20 7.24 19.33
N ARG A 109 7.07 6.74 18.44
CA ARG A 109 7.73 5.42 18.58
C ARG A 109 8.45 5.18 19.90
N ASN A 110 9.00 6.24 20.52
CA ASN A 110 9.70 6.13 21.80
C ASN A 110 8.76 5.80 22.97
N HIS A 111 7.45 6.00 22.77
CA HIS A 111 6.40 5.66 23.74
C HIS A 111 5.67 4.37 23.35
N ALA A 112 5.99 3.78 22.19
CA ALA A 112 5.39 2.54 21.75
C ALA A 112 5.81 1.39 22.69
N ARG A 113 4.83 0.58 23.06
CA ARG A 113 5.05 -0.59 23.93
C ARG A 113 4.83 -1.86 23.13
N PRO A 114 5.68 -2.87 23.33
CA PRO A 114 5.49 -4.17 22.72
C PRO A 114 4.42 -4.94 23.49
N SER A 115 3.49 -5.55 22.74
CA SER A 115 2.51 -6.51 23.26
C SER A 115 2.72 -7.86 22.57
N ALA A 116 2.58 -8.94 23.33
CA ALA A 116 2.62 -10.28 22.74
C ALA A 116 1.34 -10.56 21.98
N GLY A 117 1.47 -11.20 20.83
CA GLY A 117 0.35 -11.59 20.01
C GLY A 117 0.60 -12.93 19.31
N ARG A 118 -0.45 -13.49 18.74
CA ARG A 118 -0.41 -14.72 17.96
C ARG A 118 -1.15 -14.54 16.64
N VAL A 119 -0.57 -14.99 15.55
CA VAL A 119 -1.22 -15.02 14.24
C VAL A 119 -2.36 -16.03 14.26
N ILE A 120 -3.59 -15.59 14.03
CA ILE A 120 -4.79 -16.46 14.01
C ILE A 120 -5.32 -16.69 12.61
N ASP A 121 -5.03 -15.76 11.67
CA ASP A 121 -5.44 -15.90 10.27
C ASP A 121 -4.45 -15.18 9.37
N ARG A 122 -4.40 -15.62 8.10
CA ARG A 122 -3.57 -14.98 7.05
C ARG A 122 -4.27 -15.04 5.70
N THR A 123 -4.23 -13.93 4.99
CA THR A 123 -4.68 -13.83 3.60
C THR A 123 -3.50 -13.41 2.73
N VAL A 124 -3.23 -14.15 1.66
CA VAL A 124 -2.07 -13.94 0.78
C VAL A 124 -2.52 -13.61 -0.62
N SER A 125 -1.97 -12.54 -1.19
CA SER A 125 -2.14 -12.17 -2.59
C SER A 125 -0.87 -12.52 -3.37
N LEU A 126 -1.01 -13.33 -4.41
CA LEU A 126 0.10 -13.77 -5.25
C LEU A 126 0.13 -12.97 -6.56
N MET A 127 1.32 -12.81 -7.11
CA MET A 127 1.53 -12.33 -8.49
C MET A 127 1.40 -13.51 -9.47
N GLU A 128 1.27 -13.22 -10.75
CA GLU A 128 1.20 -14.22 -11.84
C GLU A 128 2.35 -15.23 -11.82
N HIS A 129 3.51 -14.83 -11.31
CA HIS A 129 4.71 -15.69 -11.20
C HIS A 129 4.85 -16.41 -9.82
N GLY A 130 3.77 -16.46 -9.02
CA GLY A 130 3.77 -17.17 -7.74
C GLY A 130 4.47 -16.45 -6.58
N SER A 131 5.08 -15.30 -6.81
CA SER A 131 5.64 -14.48 -5.72
C SER A 131 4.55 -13.74 -4.97
N VAL A 132 4.81 -13.44 -3.69
CA VAL A 132 3.85 -12.72 -2.85
C VAL A 132 3.86 -11.24 -3.20
N SER A 133 2.69 -10.69 -3.55
CA SER A 133 2.51 -9.25 -3.77
C SER A 133 2.22 -8.50 -2.48
N SER A 134 1.36 -9.06 -1.66
CA SER A 134 1.02 -8.57 -0.33
C SER A 134 0.41 -9.70 0.49
N PHE A 135 0.42 -9.57 1.80
CA PHE A 135 -0.34 -10.45 2.68
C PHE A 135 -0.87 -9.66 3.88
N THR A 136 -1.97 -10.14 4.42
CA THR A 136 -2.60 -9.60 5.63
C THR A 136 -2.55 -10.66 6.72
N LEU A 137 -2.13 -10.27 7.92
CA LEU A 137 -2.18 -11.09 9.11
C LEU A 137 -3.28 -10.58 10.03
N THR A 138 -4.04 -11.50 10.59
CA THR A 138 -4.90 -11.22 11.75
C THR A 138 -4.17 -11.73 12.98
N VAL A 139 -3.92 -10.83 13.93
CA VAL A 139 -3.19 -11.13 15.16
C VAL A 139 -4.11 -10.93 16.34
N ASP A 140 -4.14 -11.93 17.21
CA ASP A 140 -4.82 -11.88 18.50
C ASP A 140 -3.81 -11.41 19.55
N ILE A 141 -4.12 -10.30 20.20
CA ILE A 141 -3.23 -9.70 21.22
C ILE A 141 -3.72 -10.15 22.58
N GLU A 142 -2.81 -10.64 23.43
CA GLU A 142 -3.14 -11.04 24.79
C GLU A 142 -3.73 -9.85 25.58
N GLY A 143 -4.99 -9.99 26.01
CA GLY A 143 -5.71 -8.97 26.79
C GLY A 143 -6.28 -7.78 25.99
N ALA A 144 -6.23 -7.83 24.65
CA ALA A 144 -6.77 -6.79 23.77
C ALA A 144 -7.60 -7.37 22.61
N SER A 145 -8.00 -6.50 21.69
CA SER A 145 -8.78 -6.88 20.50
C SER A 145 -7.90 -7.50 19.41
N ARG A 146 -8.54 -8.21 18.48
CA ARG A 146 -7.92 -8.69 17.26
C ARG A 146 -7.61 -7.52 16.34
N ILE A 147 -6.43 -7.54 15.75
CA ILE A 147 -5.99 -6.54 14.79
C ILE A 147 -5.66 -7.19 13.46
N ARG A 148 -5.87 -6.43 12.38
CA ARG A 148 -5.43 -6.79 11.04
C ARG A 148 -4.28 -5.88 10.66
N ALA A 149 -3.20 -6.45 10.15
CA ALA A 149 -2.04 -5.71 9.66
C ALA A 149 -1.60 -6.25 8.32
N ARG A 150 -1.13 -5.39 7.45
CA ARG A 150 -0.77 -5.73 6.08
C ARG A 150 0.72 -5.53 5.81
N TRP A 151 1.30 -6.49 5.14
CA TRP A 151 2.63 -6.37 4.59
C TRP A 151 2.57 -5.89 3.14
N TYR A 152 3.44 -4.95 2.82
CA TYR A 152 3.61 -4.46 1.46
C TYR A 152 5.06 -4.67 1.02
N ARG A 153 5.24 -4.99 -0.24
CA ARG A 153 6.56 -5.04 -0.85
C ARG A 153 7.14 -3.63 -0.95
N SER A 154 8.19 -3.34 -0.18
CA SER A 154 8.74 -1.98 -0.04
C SER A 154 9.69 -1.58 -1.16
N ASN A 155 10.50 -2.47 -1.72
CA ASN A 155 11.44 -2.14 -2.78
C ASN A 155 11.68 -3.31 -3.76
N PRO A 156 11.30 -3.16 -5.05
CA PRO A 156 11.60 -4.16 -6.07
C PRO A 156 13.00 -4.06 -6.68
N GLU A 157 13.78 -3.00 -6.38
CA GLU A 157 15.15 -2.86 -6.89
C GLU A 157 16.10 -3.86 -6.22
N ASN A 158 15.78 -4.31 -5.01
CA ASN A 158 16.44 -5.47 -4.42
C ASN A 158 15.78 -6.73 -4.97
N ALA A 159 16.17 -7.14 -6.17
CA ALA A 159 15.64 -8.31 -6.87
C ALA A 159 15.76 -9.62 -6.07
N ASP A 160 16.63 -9.66 -5.08
CA ASP A 160 16.82 -10.79 -4.16
C ASP A 160 15.72 -10.95 -3.10
N ALA A 161 14.77 -10.02 -3.02
CA ALA A 161 13.69 -10.03 -2.04
C ALA A 161 12.32 -10.41 -2.65
N THR A 162 12.28 -11.42 -3.52
CA THR A 162 11.00 -12.07 -3.84
C THR A 162 10.54 -12.86 -2.63
N LEU A 163 9.58 -12.31 -1.89
CA LEU A 163 8.99 -13.03 -0.78
C LEU A 163 8.26 -14.26 -1.33
N LEU A 164 8.67 -15.43 -0.84
CA LEU A 164 8.03 -16.70 -1.15
C LEU A 164 6.89 -16.95 -0.16
N GLN A 165 5.90 -17.74 -0.58
CA GLN A 165 4.77 -18.09 0.28
C GLN A 165 5.21 -18.83 1.54
N THR A 166 6.35 -19.55 1.49
CA THR A 166 6.96 -20.25 2.62
C THR A 166 7.54 -19.34 3.69
N GLN A 167 7.81 -18.07 3.36
CA GLN A 167 8.37 -17.08 4.27
C GLN A 167 7.28 -16.36 5.09
N ILE A 168 6.01 -16.53 4.71
CA ILE A 168 4.90 -15.88 5.41
C ILE A 168 4.68 -16.58 6.75
N PRO A 169 4.52 -15.81 7.84
CA PRO A 169 4.26 -16.36 9.16
C PRO A 169 3.09 -17.34 9.17
N ALA A 170 3.27 -18.49 9.81
CA ALA A 170 2.24 -19.50 9.91
C ALA A 170 1.17 -19.11 10.94
N ILE A 171 -0.04 -19.65 10.77
CA ILE A 171 -1.09 -19.56 11.79
C ILE A 171 -0.57 -20.21 13.07
N GLY A 172 -0.76 -19.55 14.20
CA GLY A 172 -0.24 -19.98 15.51
C GLY A 172 1.16 -19.44 15.85
N SER A 173 1.87 -18.79 14.88
CA SER A 173 3.18 -18.20 15.14
C SER A 173 3.07 -16.99 16.07
N LYS A 174 4.15 -16.76 16.81
CA LYS A 174 4.27 -15.59 17.69
C LYS A 174 4.41 -14.32 16.85
N ALA A 175 3.79 -13.25 17.32
CA ALA A 175 3.95 -11.91 16.80
C ALA A 175 4.21 -10.93 17.95
N ARG A 176 4.90 -9.83 17.66
CA ARG A 176 5.08 -8.71 18.56
C ARG A 176 4.38 -7.51 17.97
N VAL A 177 3.50 -6.89 18.72
CA VAL A 177 2.71 -5.75 18.28
C VAL A 177 3.17 -4.50 18.99
N TRP A 178 3.58 -3.50 18.21
CA TRP A 178 4.00 -2.21 18.71
C TRP A 178 2.88 -1.20 18.56
N SER A 179 2.36 -0.67 19.67
CA SER A 179 1.30 0.34 19.67
C SER A 179 1.59 1.43 20.70
N VAL A 180 1.04 2.61 20.44
CA VAL A 180 1.03 3.74 21.37
C VAL A 180 -0.38 3.83 21.95
N GLY A 181 -0.62 3.17 23.08
CA GLY A 181 -1.96 3.09 23.68
C GLY A 181 -2.78 1.88 23.17
N LEU A 182 -4.10 2.02 23.23
CA LEU A 182 -5.01 0.99 22.73
C LEU A 182 -5.00 0.98 21.19
N PRO A 183 -4.97 -0.21 20.56
CA PRO A 183 -5.01 -0.31 19.10
C PRO A 183 -6.23 0.40 18.54
N ASN A 184 -6.02 1.36 17.64
CA ASN A 184 -7.05 2.10 16.94
C ASN A 184 -6.71 2.14 15.45
N ASP A 185 -7.71 2.06 14.57
CA ASP A 185 -7.55 2.03 13.11
C ASP A 185 -6.85 3.27 12.54
N ASP A 186 -6.89 4.40 13.22
CA ASP A 186 -6.27 5.66 12.80
C ASP A 186 -4.83 5.85 13.31
N GLU A 187 -4.37 5.01 14.23
CA GLU A 187 -3.04 5.12 14.80
C GLU A 187 -2.05 4.16 14.14
N PRO A 188 -0.79 4.58 13.94
CA PRO A 188 0.21 3.71 13.35
C PRO A 188 0.55 2.56 14.30
N LEU A 189 0.47 1.34 13.78
CA LEU A 189 0.74 0.12 14.52
C LEU A 189 1.64 -0.78 13.68
N ILE A 190 2.66 -1.36 14.32
CA ILE A 190 3.57 -2.28 13.66
C ILE A 190 3.44 -3.66 14.28
N VAL A 191 3.24 -4.66 13.43
CA VAL A 191 3.26 -6.07 13.78
C VAL A 191 4.58 -6.66 13.30
N GLU A 192 5.45 -7.03 14.21
CA GLU A 192 6.62 -7.85 13.89
C GLU A 192 6.24 -9.32 13.92
N ALA A 193 6.54 -10.02 12.84
CA ALA A 193 6.33 -11.45 12.73
C ALA A 193 7.58 -12.13 12.17
N LEU A 194 7.86 -13.35 12.61
CA LEU A 194 9.05 -14.09 12.18
C LEU A 194 8.90 -14.55 10.73
N ASP A 195 9.97 -14.38 9.96
CA ASP A 195 10.10 -15.01 8.65
C ASP A 195 10.10 -16.54 8.83
N ALA A 196 9.10 -17.20 8.28
CA ALA A 196 8.92 -18.66 8.48
C ALA A 196 10.01 -19.50 7.78
N SER A 197 10.80 -18.93 6.86
CA SER A 197 11.92 -19.64 6.22
C SER A 197 13.13 -19.77 7.12
N ILE A 198 13.21 -18.95 8.16
CA ILE A 198 14.26 -18.99 9.14
C ILE A 198 13.83 -19.97 10.25
N VAL A 199 13.81 -21.25 9.92
CA VAL A 199 13.76 -22.30 10.93
C VAL A 199 15.12 -22.32 11.61
N ILE A 200 15.20 -21.66 12.77
CA ILE A 200 16.34 -21.87 13.66
C ILE A 200 16.17 -23.28 14.23
N PRO A 201 17.11 -24.18 13.95
CA PRO A 201 17.07 -25.54 14.52
C PRO A 201 17.19 -25.50 16.04
#